data_b9f524e1511e450ecbee85e244a3c024
#
_entry.id   b9f524e1511e450ecbee85e244a3c024
#
_cell.length_a   1.000
_cell.length_b   1.000
_cell.length_c   1.000
_cell.angle_alpha   90.00
_cell.angle_beta   90.00
_cell.angle_gamma   90.00
#
_symmetry.space_group_name_H-M   'P 1'
#
loop_
_entity.id
_entity.type
_entity.pdbx_description
1 polymer ?
#
loop_
_entity_poly.entity_id
_entity_poly.type
_entity_poly.pdbx_seq_one_letter_code
_entity_poly.pdbx_strand_id
1 'polypeptide(L)' 'MAHRNKVMQSINAPDGSLCVDIFLRPDGSFGFDEFRRDPEDPNGWYSIGHYGATVFKTQQDAEAEAERVVVWLSQL' A
#
# COMPACT_ATOMS: atom_id res chain seq x y z
N MET A 1 1.26 15.57 18.31
CA MET A 1 0.59 14.27 18.34
C MET A 1 0.73 13.60 16.98
N ALA A 2 1.24 12.40 16.95
CA ALA A 2 1.43 11.71 15.69
C ALA A 2 0.09 11.10 15.23
N HIS A 3 -0.34 11.45 14.02
CA HIS A 3 -1.50 10.84 13.37
C HIS A 3 -0.98 9.75 12.46
N ARG A 4 -1.06 8.51 12.94
CA ARG A 4 -0.55 7.37 12.19
C ARG A 4 -1.68 6.63 11.50
N ASN A 5 -1.43 6.26 10.25
CA ASN A 5 -2.28 5.34 9.53
C ASN A 5 -2.15 3.93 10.13
N LYS A 6 -3.25 3.20 10.14
CA LYS A 6 -3.25 1.81 10.57
C LYS A 6 -3.26 0.93 9.34
N VAL A 7 -2.24 0.07 9.21
CA VAL A 7 -2.19 -0.90 8.11
C VAL A 7 -3.23 -1.98 8.36
N MET A 8 -4.21 -2.08 7.46
CA MET A 8 -5.28 -3.06 7.54
C MET A 8 -4.91 -4.35 6.83
N GLN A 9 -4.12 -4.25 5.77
CA GLN A 9 -3.70 -5.40 5.00
C GLN A 9 -2.40 -5.08 4.26
N SER A 10 -1.46 -6.00 4.29
CA SER A 10 -0.22 -5.91 3.51
C SER A 10 -0.19 -7.08 2.53
N ILE A 11 0.01 -6.79 1.26
CA ILE A 11 0.05 -7.79 0.20
C ILE A 11 1.44 -7.75 -0.41
N ASN A 12 2.16 -8.87 -0.31
CA ASN A 12 3.54 -8.94 -0.79
C ASN A 12 3.60 -9.69 -2.13
N ALA A 13 4.48 -9.22 -3.02
CA ALA A 13 4.81 -9.97 -4.22
C ALA A 13 5.51 -11.28 -3.86
N PRO A 14 5.43 -12.30 -4.72
CA PRO A 14 6.01 -13.62 -4.42
C PRO A 14 7.51 -13.59 -4.11
N ASP A 15 8.26 -12.66 -4.72
CA ASP A 15 9.71 -12.55 -4.48
C ASP A 15 10.05 -11.68 -3.26
N GLY A 16 9.05 -11.08 -2.61
CA GLY A 16 9.24 -10.26 -1.42
C GLY A 16 9.81 -8.86 -1.66
N SER A 17 9.98 -8.44 -2.91
CA SER A 17 10.58 -7.14 -3.24
C SER A 17 9.56 -6.01 -3.31
N LEU A 18 8.29 -6.32 -3.48
CA LEU A 18 7.20 -5.36 -3.63
C LEU A 18 6.09 -5.65 -2.63
N CYS A 19 5.44 -4.58 -2.18
CA CYS A 19 4.35 -4.69 -1.21
C CYS A 19 3.34 -3.59 -1.48
N VAL A 20 2.06 -3.91 -1.30
CA VAL A 20 0.99 -2.92 -1.24
C VAL A 20 0.41 -2.95 0.16
N ASP A 21 0.35 -1.80 0.82
CA ASP A 21 -0.32 -1.64 2.11
C ASP A 21 -1.65 -0.92 1.90
N ILE A 22 -2.71 -1.54 2.39
CA ILE A 22 -4.03 -0.91 2.49
C ILE A 22 -4.13 -0.37 3.91
N PHE A 23 -4.43 0.91 4.08
CA PHE A 23 -4.39 1.53 5.40
C PHE A 23 -5.63 2.36 5.69
N LEU A 24 -5.89 2.51 6.99
CA LEU A 24 -6.95 3.37 7.53
C LEU A 24 -6.30 4.61 8.13
N ARG A 25 -6.77 5.79 7.69
CA ARG A 25 -6.29 7.06 8.23
C ARG A 25 -7.04 7.45 9.50
N PRO A 26 -6.45 8.33 10.31
CA PRO A 26 -7.13 8.82 11.54
C PRO A 26 -8.50 9.45 11.30
N ASP A 27 -8.75 10.00 10.12
CA ASP A 27 -10.04 10.61 9.79
C ASP A 27 -11.09 9.61 9.34
N GLY A 28 -10.78 8.32 9.34
CA GLY A 28 -11.70 7.25 8.94
C GLY A 28 -11.68 6.92 7.46
N SER A 29 -10.89 7.61 6.65
CA SER A 29 -10.75 7.28 5.24
C SER A 29 -9.72 6.18 5.03
N PHE A 30 -9.81 5.50 3.89
CA PHE A 30 -8.88 4.45 3.52
C PHE A 30 -7.98 4.89 2.37
N GLY A 31 -6.85 4.24 2.26
CA GLY A 31 -5.93 4.47 1.15
C GLY A 31 -5.02 3.27 0.95
N PHE A 32 -4.16 3.37 -0.04
CA PHE A 32 -3.13 2.35 -0.25
C PHE A 32 -1.89 3.02 -0.85
N ASP A 33 -0.77 2.31 -0.74
CA ASP A 33 0.45 2.71 -1.42
C ASP A 33 1.25 1.48 -1.76
N GLU A 34 2.13 1.63 -2.74
CA GLU A 34 3.02 0.57 -3.18
C GLU A 34 4.43 0.86 -2.70
N PHE A 35 5.11 -0.17 -2.19
CA PHE A 35 6.46 -0.06 -1.64
C PHE A 35 7.38 -1.06 -2.31
N ARG A 36 8.64 -0.69 -2.38
CA ARG A 36 9.71 -1.57 -2.87
C ARG A 36 10.79 -1.68 -1.81
N ARG A 37 11.35 -2.88 -1.70
CA ARG A 37 12.54 -3.12 -0.91
C ARG A 37 13.63 -3.66 -1.81
N ASP A 38 14.79 -2.97 -1.80
CA ASP A 38 15.97 -3.48 -2.47
C ASP A 38 16.72 -4.38 -1.48
N PRO A 39 16.99 -5.65 -1.80
CA PRO A 39 17.70 -6.54 -0.88
C PRO A 39 19.08 -6.03 -0.47
N GLU A 40 19.70 -5.19 -1.29
CA GLU A 40 21.02 -4.63 -0.99
C GLU A 40 20.94 -3.31 -0.22
N ASP A 41 19.75 -2.74 -0.05
CA ASP A 41 19.56 -1.46 0.63
C ASP A 41 19.17 -1.70 2.08
N PRO A 42 20.01 -1.27 3.05
CA PRO A 42 19.71 -1.46 4.47
C PRO A 42 18.57 -0.57 4.98
N ASN A 43 18.11 0.40 4.18
CA ASN A 43 17.04 1.31 4.60
C ASN A 43 15.64 0.68 4.55
N GLY A 44 15.50 -0.49 3.93
CA GLY A 44 14.23 -1.21 3.93
C GLY A 44 13.25 -0.74 2.87
N TRP A 45 11.98 -0.62 3.25
CA TRP A 45 10.91 -0.29 2.33
C TRP A 45 10.83 1.20 2.00
N TYR A 46 10.53 1.52 0.75
CA TYR A 46 10.27 2.91 0.33
C TYR A 46 9.13 2.94 -0.70
N SER A 47 8.37 4.05 -0.67
CA SER A 47 7.21 4.22 -1.53
C SER A 47 7.65 4.47 -2.98
N ILE A 48 7.01 3.77 -3.91
CA ILE A 48 7.28 3.94 -5.35
C ILE A 48 6.02 4.30 -6.13
N GLY A 49 4.83 4.02 -5.58
CA GLY A 49 3.59 4.17 -6.33
C GLY A 49 2.99 5.56 -6.24
N HIS A 50 3.26 6.28 -5.16
CA HIS A 50 2.72 7.62 -4.91
C HIS A 50 1.18 7.67 -4.91
N TYR A 51 0.53 6.57 -4.48
CA TYR A 51 -0.92 6.49 -4.40
C TYR A 51 -1.48 7.00 -3.08
N GLY A 52 -0.62 7.32 -2.13
CA GLY A 52 -1.01 7.62 -0.76
C GLY A 52 -1.90 8.83 -0.57
N ALA A 53 -2.02 9.72 -1.57
CA ALA A 53 -2.87 10.89 -1.49
C ALA A 53 -4.33 10.61 -1.89
N THR A 54 -4.61 9.46 -2.51
CA THR A 54 -5.97 9.12 -2.94
C THR A 54 -6.80 8.66 -1.73
N VAL A 55 -8.04 9.13 -1.65
CA VAL A 55 -8.93 8.90 -0.52
C VAL A 55 -10.07 7.98 -0.93
N PHE A 56 -10.31 6.94 -0.13
CA PHE A 56 -11.40 5.99 -0.35
C PHE A 56 -12.28 5.93 0.90
N LYS A 57 -13.56 5.65 0.71
CA LYS A 57 -14.51 5.55 1.80
C LYS A 57 -14.48 4.20 2.51
N THR A 58 -14.05 3.15 1.81
CA THR A 58 -14.02 1.79 2.35
C THR A 58 -12.70 1.13 2.02
N GLN A 59 -12.35 0.12 2.83
CA GLN A 59 -11.18 -0.71 2.55
C GLN A 59 -11.32 -1.43 1.22
N GLN A 60 -12.53 -1.90 0.91
CA GLN A 60 -12.79 -2.61 -0.33
C GLN A 60 -12.54 -1.73 -1.56
N ASP A 61 -12.93 -0.47 -1.49
CA ASP A 61 -12.68 0.48 -2.59
C ASP A 61 -11.19 0.70 -2.79
N ALA A 62 -10.42 0.83 -1.71
CA ALA A 62 -8.98 0.99 -1.78
C ALA A 62 -8.32 -0.26 -2.41
N GLU A 63 -8.75 -1.46 -2.00
CA GLU A 63 -8.25 -2.70 -2.56
C GLU A 63 -8.55 -2.82 -4.05
N ALA A 64 -9.76 -2.47 -4.46
CA ALA A 64 -10.17 -2.56 -5.87
C ALA A 64 -9.33 -1.63 -6.74
N GLU A 65 -9.07 -0.41 -6.28
CA GLU A 65 -8.23 0.52 -7.02
C GLU A 65 -6.77 0.03 -7.05
N ALA A 66 -6.26 -0.51 -5.95
CA ALA A 66 -4.93 -1.06 -5.91
C ALA A 66 -4.75 -2.17 -6.96
N GLU A 67 -5.72 -3.08 -7.06
CA GLU A 67 -5.69 -4.14 -8.05
C GLU A 67 -5.74 -3.60 -9.48
N ARG A 68 -6.41 -2.49 -9.69
CA ARG A 68 -6.54 -1.87 -11.01
C ARG A 68 -5.23 -1.23 -11.48
N VAL A 69 -4.51 -0.56 -10.58
CA VAL A 69 -3.34 0.26 -10.96
C VAL A 69 -2.01 -0.43 -10.68
N VAL A 70 -1.96 -1.38 -9.76
CA VAL A 70 -0.73 -2.12 -9.44
C VAL A 70 -0.74 -3.43 -10.22
N VAL A 71 0.03 -3.47 -11.30
CA VAL A 71 -0.05 -4.57 -12.29
C VAL A 71 0.22 -5.93 -11.65
N TRP A 72 1.29 -6.06 -10.86
CA TRP A 72 1.65 -7.36 -10.28
C TRP A 72 0.59 -7.86 -9.29
N LEU A 73 -0.15 -6.95 -8.65
CA LEU A 73 -1.17 -7.32 -7.66
C LEU A 73 -2.30 -8.10 -8.30
N SER A 74 -2.75 -7.70 -9.49
CA SER A 74 -3.80 -8.40 -10.21
C SER A 74 -3.35 -9.74 -10.79
N GLN A 75 -2.06 -10.01 -10.76
CA GLN A 75 -1.48 -11.25 -11.31
C GLN A 75 -1.23 -12.32 -10.23
N LEU A 76 -1.56 -12.02 -9.00
CA LEU A 76 -1.38 -12.98 -7.90
C LEU A 76 -2.36 -14.15 -7.99
#